data_81525a01efa4cc1f0e2f07855cb49e81
#
_entry.id   81525a01efa4cc1f0e2f07855cb49e81
#
_cell.length_a   1.000
_cell.length_b   1.000
_cell.length_c   1.000
_cell.angle_alpha   90.00
_cell.angle_beta   90.00
_cell.angle_gamma   90.00
#
_symmetry.space_group_name_H-M   'P 1'
#
loop_
_entity.id
_entity.type
_entity.pdbx_description
1 polymer ?
#
loop_
_entity_poly.entity_id
_entity_poly.type
_entity_poly.pdbx_seq_one_letter_code
_entity_poly.pdbx_strand_id
1 'polypeptide(L)'
;ALKTQIKFCKPQGLIITDSDSFEARDLEKAQFKTNNPFEELGVKQEVLEVPISSMCKESLKDSGLDNKTILRCKNMFALGLVCWLFNRNLAAAEKMLREKFAKKPEIAEANIKVLNDGYNYGANTHASTSTYKIESKAPKSKGLYTDINGNKATSYGLIAAAEKAGLEL
;
A
#
# COMPACT_ATOMS: atom_id res chain seq x y z
N ALA A 1 9.75 10.63 -0.19
CA ALA A 1 9.19 9.73 0.84
C ALA A 1 10.29 9.05 1.65
N LEU A 2 11.32 8.42 1.03
CA LEU A 2 12.37 7.68 1.77
C LEU A 2 13.05 8.53 2.86
N LYS A 3 13.59 9.71 2.53
CA LYS A 3 14.27 10.63 3.48
C LYS A 3 13.41 11.00 4.69
N THR A 4 12.10 11.10 4.52
CA THR A 4 11.18 11.54 5.58
C THR A 4 10.67 10.40 6.43
N GLN A 5 10.56 9.19 5.88
CA GLN A 5 9.93 8.05 6.53
C GLN A 5 10.92 7.07 7.16
N ILE A 6 12.16 7.03 6.67
CA ILE A 6 13.16 6.07 7.15
C ILE A 6 13.40 6.12 8.67
N LYS A 7 13.33 7.31 9.26
CA LYS A 7 13.50 7.51 10.70
C LYS A 7 12.44 6.81 11.57
N PHE A 8 11.31 6.43 10.97
CA PHE A 8 10.25 5.71 11.68
C PHE A 8 10.33 4.19 11.48
N CYS A 9 11.23 3.73 10.61
CA CYS A 9 11.42 2.31 10.37
C CYS A 9 12.21 1.69 11.52
N LYS A 10 11.69 0.58 12.07
CA LYS A 10 12.39 -0.17 13.13
C LYS A 10 13.67 -0.80 12.57
N PRO A 11 14.70 -1.05 13.41
CA PRO A 11 15.97 -1.64 12.97
C PRO A 11 15.81 -2.98 12.23
N GLN A 12 14.84 -3.81 12.61
CA GLN A 12 14.52 -5.10 11.99
C GLN A 12 13.38 -5.00 10.97
N GLY A 13 13.01 -3.79 10.57
CA GLY A 13 11.94 -3.55 9.60
C GLY A 13 12.39 -3.92 8.19
N LEU A 14 11.43 -4.37 7.37
CA LEU A 14 11.59 -4.55 5.93
C LEU A 14 11.13 -3.28 5.20
N ILE A 15 11.95 -2.81 4.29
CA ILE A 15 11.62 -1.68 3.41
C ILE A 15 11.30 -2.23 2.03
N ILE A 16 10.10 -2.00 1.54
CA ILE A 16 9.70 -2.35 0.17
C ILE A 16 9.71 -1.08 -0.67
N THR A 17 10.44 -1.09 -1.77
CA THR A 17 10.56 0.06 -2.67
C THR A 17 10.22 -0.30 -4.10
N ASP A 18 9.68 0.68 -4.82
CA ASP A 18 9.53 0.60 -6.28
C ASP A 18 10.85 1.00 -6.93
N SER A 19 11.64 0.03 -7.39
CA SER A 19 12.96 0.28 -7.99
C SER A 19 12.89 1.20 -9.21
N ASP A 20 11.77 1.19 -9.94
CA ASP A 20 11.55 2.09 -11.08
C ASP A 20 11.45 3.58 -10.67
N SER A 21 11.36 3.87 -9.38
CA SER A 21 11.28 5.24 -8.83
C SER A 21 12.62 5.75 -8.30
N PHE A 22 13.73 5.04 -8.58
CA PHE A 22 15.09 5.39 -8.16
C PHE A 22 16.03 5.65 -9.34
N GLU A 23 15.49 6.13 -10.47
CA GLU A 23 16.29 6.60 -11.60
C GLU A 23 17.06 7.87 -11.24
N ALA A 24 18.16 8.14 -11.95
CA ALA A 24 19.05 9.28 -11.70
C ALA A 24 18.29 10.62 -11.56
N ARG A 25 17.30 10.85 -12.41
CA ARG A 25 16.44 12.04 -12.37
C ARG A 25 15.62 12.15 -11.07
N ASP A 26 15.16 11.03 -10.54
CA ASP A 26 14.34 11.01 -9.32
C ASP A 26 15.22 11.19 -8.08
N LEU A 27 16.43 10.63 -8.09
CA LEU A 27 17.44 10.83 -7.06
C LEU A 27 17.89 12.29 -7.01
N GLU A 28 18.15 12.92 -8.17
CA GLU A 28 18.49 14.33 -8.27
C GLU A 28 17.38 15.23 -7.72
N LYS A 29 16.13 15.03 -8.13
CA LYS A 29 14.97 15.75 -7.59
C LYS A 29 14.82 15.61 -6.08
N ALA A 30 15.14 14.43 -5.55
CA ALA A 30 15.13 14.15 -4.11
C ALA A 30 16.39 14.64 -3.40
N GLN A 31 17.33 15.30 -4.14
CA GLN A 31 18.58 15.84 -3.63
C GLN A 31 19.47 14.76 -2.97
N PHE A 32 19.54 13.59 -3.58
CA PHE A 32 20.56 12.59 -3.25
C PHE A 32 21.86 12.94 -3.93
N LYS A 33 22.97 12.71 -3.25
CA LYS A 33 24.33 12.98 -3.75
C LYS A 33 24.94 11.77 -4.46
N THR A 34 24.41 10.59 -4.19
CA THR A 34 24.89 9.32 -4.74
C THR A 34 23.77 8.58 -5.46
N ASN A 35 24.15 7.59 -6.26
CA ASN A 35 23.19 6.70 -6.93
C ASN A 35 22.64 5.60 -5.99
N ASN A 36 23.15 5.52 -4.76
CA ASN A 36 22.66 4.62 -3.73
C ASN A 36 22.04 5.39 -2.57
N PRO A 37 20.73 5.67 -2.61
CA PRO A 37 20.06 6.45 -1.58
C PRO A 37 19.99 5.73 -0.23
N PHE A 38 20.05 4.40 -0.22
CA PHE A 38 20.01 3.62 1.02
C PHE A 38 21.31 3.72 1.79
N GLU A 39 22.44 3.65 1.08
CA GLU A 39 23.77 3.85 1.67
C GLU A 39 23.95 5.29 2.15
N GLU A 40 23.55 6.28 1.37
CA GLU A 40 23.61 7.70 1.76
C GLU A 40 22.84 8.00 3.04
N LEU A 41 21.71 7.31 3.27
CA LEU A 41 20.90 7.44 4.47
C LEU A 41 21.31 6.51 5.61
N GLY A 42 22.35 5.69 5.41
CA GLY A 42 22.81 4.72 6.42
C GLY A 42 21.75 3.67 6.76
N VAL A 43 20.96 3.26 5.77
CA VAL A 43 19.90 2.25 5.94
C VAL A 43 20.54 0.91 6.29
N LYS A 44 20.12 0.33 7.43
CA LYS A 44 20.58 -0.97 7.93
C LYS A 44 19.52 -2.06 7.81
N GLN A 45 18.31 -1.66 7.48
CA GLN A 45 17.17 -2.53 7.28
C GLN A 45 17.32 -3.31 5.98
N GLU A 46 16.68 -4.47 5.92
CA GLU A 46 16.52 -5.20 4.67
C GLU A 46 15.71 -4.36 3.69
N VAL A 47 16.21 -4.21 2.46
CA VAL A 47 15.54 -3.48 1.38
C VAL A 47 15.13 -4.47 0.30
N LEU A 48 13.85 -4.56 0.05
CA LEU A 48 13.26 -5.32 -1.04
C LEU A 48 12.96 -4.37 -2.19
N GLU A 49 13.81 -4.41 -3.20
CA GLU A 49 13.66 -3.61 -4.43
C GLU A 49 12.81 -4.38 -5.44
N VAL A 50 11.66 -3.84 -5.80
CA VAL A 50 10.70 -4.46 -6.72
C VAL A 50 10.36 -3.47 -7.83
N PRO A 51 10.42 -3.84 -9.11
CA PRO A 51 10.08 -2.97 -10.22
C PRO A 51 8.56 -2.84 -10.38
N ILE A 52 7.89 -2.27 -9.35
CA ILE A 52 6.44 -2.23 -9.21
C ILE A 52 5.76 -1.55 -10.39
N SER A 53 6.32 -0.42 -10.84
CA SER A 53 5.76 0.33 -11.96
C SER A 53 5.84 -0.43 -13.28
N SER A 54 6.96 -1.09 -13.55
CA SER A 54 7.15 -1.95 -14.73
C SER A 54 6.27 -3.18 -14.70
N MET A 55 6.20 -3.86 -13.55
CA MET A 55 5.31 -5.02 -13.36
C MET A 55 3.84 -4.64 -13.53
N CYS A 56 3.42 -3.48 -13.05
CA CYS A 56 2.06 -3.00 -13.23
C CYS A 56 1.73 -2.72 -14.71
N LYS A 57 2.67 -2.16 -15.46
CA LYS A 57 2.54 -1.94 -16.91
C LYS A 57 2.43 -3.27 -17.66
N GLU A 58 3.30 -4.23 -17.35
CA GLU A 58 3.27 -5.55 -17.97
C GLU A 58 1.96 -6.29 -17.66
N SER A 59 1.51 -6.23 -16.41
CA SER A 59 0.24 -6.81 -15.98
C SER A 59 -0.96 -6.32 -16.79
N LEU A 60 -0.98 -5.05 -17.15
CA LEU A 60 -2.11 -4.39 -17.79
C LEU A 60 -1.86 -4.00 -19.26
N LYS A 61 -0.81 -4.49 -19.91
CA LYS A 61 -0.45 -4.13 -21.28
C LYS A 61 -1.58 -4.34 -22.31
N ASP A 62 -2.37 -5.41 -22.12
CA ASP A 62 -3.45 -5.78 -23.01
C ASP A 62 -4.85 -5.31 -22.53
N SER A 63 -4.88 -4.47 -21.48
CA SER A 63 -6.15 -4.02 -20.87
C SER A 63 -6.87 -2.92 -21.65
N GLY A 64 -6.23 -2.29 -22.63
CA GLY A 64 -6.75 -1.11 -23.33
C GLY A 64 -6.78 0.17 -22.50
N LEU A 65 -6.28 0.14 -21.26
CA LEU A 65 -6.21 1.31 -20.38
C LEU A 65 -5.01 2.21 -20.74
N ASP A 66 -5.17 3.51 -20.54
CA ASP A 66 -4.07 4.46 -20.71
C ASP A 66 -2.99 4.32 -19.62
N ASN A 67 -1.76 4.71 -19.93
CA ASN A 67 -0.61 4.61 -19.03
C ASN A 67 -0.83 5.29 -17.66
N LYS A 68 -1.58 6.39 -17.62
CA LYS A 68 -1.86 7.11 -16.37
C LYS A 68 -2.79 6.30 -15.47
N THR A 69 -3.78 5.65 -16.04
CA THR A 69 -4.70 4.76 -15.34
C THR A 69 -3.98 3.50 -14.88
N ILE A 70 -3.14 2.90 -15.72
CA ILE A 70 -2.31 1.75 -15.37
C ILE A 70 -1.43 2.07 -14.14
N LEU A 71 -0.68 3.17 -14.18
CA LEU A 71 0.20 3.56 -13.07
C LEU A 71 -0.55 3.92 -11.77
N ARG A 72 -1.83 4.25 -11.83
CA ARG A 72 -2.66 4.41 -10.63
C ARG A 72 -2.96 3.09 -9.92
N CYS A 73 -2.87 1.96 -10.63
CA CYS A 73 -3.08 0.64 -10.05
C CYS A 73 -1.85 0.12 -9.27
N LYS A 74 -0.67 0.74 -9.40
CA LYS A 74 0.58 0.24 -8.82
C LYS A 74 0.54 0.01 -7.30
N ASN A 75 -0.27 0.77 -6.58
CA ASN A 75 -0.44 0.57 -5.14
C ASN A 75 -1.11 -0.77 -4.82
N MET A 76 -1.88 -1.34 -5.76
CA MET A 76 -2.48 -2.66 -5.59
C MET A 76 -1.45 -3.76 -5.76
N PHE A 77 -0.43 -3.57 -6.60
CA PHE A 77 0.71 -4.49 -6.66
C PHE A 77 1.43 -4.54 -5.30
N ALA A 78 1.77 -3.37 -4.76
CA ALA A 78 2.40 -3.29 -3.45
C ALA A 78 1.53 -3.92 -2.33
N LEU A 79 0.21 -3.69 -2.37
CA LEU A 79 -0.73 -4.31 -1.42
C LEU A 79 -0.75 -5.84 -1.57
N GLY A 80 -0.75 -6.36 -2.79
CA GLY A 80 -0.67 -7.81 -3.06
C GLY A 80 0.59 -8.44 -2.47
N LEU A 81 1.75 -7.81 -2.70
CA LEU A 81 3.02 -8.23 -2.14
C LEU A 81 3.01 -8.23 -0.59
N VAL A 82 2.45 -7.17 0.01
CA VAL A 82 2.28 -7.09 1.48
C VAL A 82 1.32 -8.17 1.98
N CYS A 83 0.23 -8.44 1.26
CA CYS A 83 -0.69 -9.52 1.61
C CYS A 83 0.01 -10.89 1.60
N TRP A 84 0.84 -11.17 0.59
CA TRP A 84 1.67 -12.37 0.57
C TRP A 84 2.63 -12.42 1.76
N LEU A 85 3.37 -11.34 2.01
CA LEU A 85 4.34 -11.25 3.11
C LEU A 85 3.74 -11.55 4.48
N PHE A 86 2.48 -11.12 4.69
CA PHE A 86 1.76 -11.29 5.96
C PHE A 86 0.71 -12.41 5.93
N ASN A 87 0.76 -13.31 4.94
CA ASN A 87 -0.19 -14.42 4.77
C ASN A 87 -1.66 -13.96 4.85
N ARG A 88 -1.99 -12.85 4.19
CA ARG A 88 -3.35 -12.28 4.18
C ARG A 88 -4.11 -12.73 2.94
N ASN A 89 -5.38 -13.09 3.15
CA ASN A 89 -6.29 -13.42 2.06
C ASN A 89 -6.67 -12.16 1.27
N LEU A 90 -6.71 -12.26 -0.05
CA LEU A 90 -7.05 -11.13 -0.94
C LEU A 90 -8.55 -10.86 -1.06
N ALA A 91 -9.42 -11.81 -0.69
CA ALA A 91 -10.86 -11.73 -0.92
C ALA A 91 -11.52 -10.45 -0.38
N ALA A 92 -11.08 -9.97 0.79
CA ALA A 92 -11.59 -8.72 1.37
C ALA A 92 -11.19 -7.48 0.54
N ALA A 93 -9.95 -7.45 0.04
CA ALA A 93 -9.47 -6.38 -0.82
C ALA A 93 -10.16 -6.39 -2.19
N GLU A 94 -10.34 -7.56 -2.78
CA GLU A 94 -11.06 -7.72 -4.05
C GLU A 94 -12.52 -7.26 -3.94
N LYS A 95 -13.23 -7.67 -2.87
CA LYS A 95 -14.59 -7.22 -2.60
C LYS A 95 -14.66 -5.71 -2.49
N MET A 96 -13.77 -5.11 -1.70
CA MET A 96 -13.69 -3.65 -1.53
C MET A 96 -13.45 -2.94 -2.87
N LEU A 97 -12.58 -3.48 -3.74
CA LEU A 97 -12.30 -2.91 -5.05
C LEU A 97 -13.52 -2.95 -5.97
N ARG A 98 -14.26 -4.08 -6.00
CA ARG A 98 -15.51 -4.17 -6.77
C ARG A 98 -16.57 -3.21 -6.27
N GLU A 99 -16.74 -3.06 -4.97
CA GLU A 99 -17.67 -2.11 -4.38
C GLU A 99 -17.27 -0.65 -4.68
N LYS A 100 -16.00 -0.31 -4.49
CA LYS A 100 -15.47 1.04 -4.71
C LYS A 100 -15.58 1.48 -6.16
N PHE A 101 -15.33 0.58 -7.10
CA PHE A 101 -15.36 0.86 -8.54
C PHE A 101 -16.59 0.26 -9.23
N ALA A 102 -17.72 0.09 -8.53
CA ALA A 102 -18.93 -0.49 -9.08
C ALA A 102 -19.44 0.19 -10.38
N LYS A 103 -19.18 1.49 -10.52
CA LYS A 103 -19.51 2.28 -11.73
C LYS A 103 -18.50 2.16 -12.87
N LYS A 104 -17.36 1.51 -12.63
CA LYS A 104 -16.25 1.34 -13.58
C LYS A 104 -15.63 -0.05 -13.39
N PRO A 105 -16.35 -1.11 -13.77
CA PRO A 105 -15.91 -2.49 -13.53
C PRO A 105 -14.56 -2.81 -14.15
N GLU A 106 -14.22 -2.20 -15.30
CA GLU A 106 -12.92 -2.35 -15.96
C GLU A 106 -11.76 -1.88 -15.07
N ILE A 107 -11.98 -0.83 -14.30
CA ILE A 107 -10.99 -0.33 -13.33
C ILE A 107 -10.92 -1.24 -12.10
N ALA A 108 -12.06 -1.79 -11.65
CA ALA A 108 -12.08 -2.77 -10.57
C ALA A 108 -11.24 -4.00 -10.92
N GLU A 109 -11.50 -4.61 -12.09
CA GLU A 109 -10.80 -5.82 -12.53
C GLU A 109 -9.31 -5.56 -12.82
N ALA A 110 -8.95 -4.40 -13.37
CA ALA A 110 -7.54 -4.00 -13.52
C ALA A 110 -6.82 -3.93 -12.17
N ASN A 111 -7.42 -3.30 -11.18
CA ASN A 111 -6.85 -3.23 -9.82
C ASN A 111 -6.76 -4.61 -9.16
N ILE A 112 -7.76 -5.47 -9.34
CA ILE A 112 -7.77 -6.84 -8.81
C ILE A 112 -6.69 -7.69 -9.48
N LYS A 113 -6.54 -7.57 -10.80
CA LYS A 113 -5.48 -8.27 -11.53
C LYS A 113 -4.10 -7.88 -10.99
N VAL A 114 -3.83 -6.59 -10.87
CA VAL A 114 -2.55 -6.07 -10.34
C VAL A 114 -2.32 -6.49 -8.88
N LEU A 115 -3.37 -6.54 -8.05
CA LEU A 115 -3.31 -7.04 -6.68
C LEU A 115 -2.86 -8.51 -6.64
N ASN A 116 -3.47 -9.35 -7.46
CA ASN A 116 -3.13 -10.77 -7.56
C ASN A 116 -1.71 -10.96 -8.11
N ASP A 117 -1.31 -10.18 -9.11
CA ASP A 117 0.04 -10.25 -9.68
C ASP A 117 1.11 -9.85 -8.66
N GLY A 118 0.84 -8.85 -7.79
CA GLY A 118 1.73 -8.51 -6.69
C GLY A 118 1.87 -9.63 -5.64
N TYR A 119 0.78 -10.30 -5.31
CA TYR A 119 0.80 -11.47 -4.43
C TYR A 119 1.62 -12.61 -5.02
N ASN A 120 1.36 -12.94 -6.29
CA ASN A 120 2.03 -14.00 -7.01
C ASN A 120 3.52 -13.69 -7.23
N TYR A 121 3.88 -12.42 -7.44
CA TYR A 121 5.28 -11.99 -7.51
C TYR A 121 6.02 -12.37 -6.24
N GLY A 122 5.47 -12.05 -5.06
CA GLY A 122 6.07 -12.42 -3.79
C GLY A 122 6.25 -13.94 -3.64
N ALA A 123 5.22 -14.71 -4.01
CA ALA A 123 5.24 -16.16 -3.91
C ALA A 123 6.26 -16.81 -4.87
N ASN A 124 6.34 -16.33 -6.11
CA ASN A 124 7.17 -16.95 -7.15
C ASN A 124 8.64 -16.55 -7.08
N THR A 125 8.94 -15.34 -6.61
CA THR A 125 10.31 -14.83 -6.53
C THR A 125 10.96 -15.08 -5.18
N HIS A 126 10.21 -15.62 -4.21
CA HIS A 126 10.65 -15.69 -2.82
C HIS A 126 11.21 -14.35 -2.35
N ALA A 127 10.45 -13.29 -2.62
CA ALA A 127 10.86 -11.89 -2.47
C ALA A 127 11.33 -11.52 -1.04
N SER A 128 11.06 -12.36 -0.04
CA SER A 128 11.60 -12.25 1.31
C SER A 128 12.00 -13.64 1.81
N THR A 129 13.02 -13.69 2.66
CA THR A 129 13.47 -14.94 3.30
C THR A 129 12.46 -15.55 4.26
N SER A 130 11.50 -14.76 4.72
CA SER A 130 10.44 -15.20 5.64
C SER A 130 9.14 -14.45 5.39
N THR A 131 8.03 -15.12 5.68
CA THR A 131 6.70 -14.50 5.75
C THR A 131 6.26 -14.37 7.19
N TYR A 132 5.35 -13.42 7.46
CA TYR A 132 4.85 -13.14 8.79
C TYR A 132 3.42 -13.61 8.93
N LYS A 133 3.04 -14.05 10.11
CA LYS A 133 1.65 -14.35 10.47
C LYS A 133 1.21 -13.43 11.60
N ILE A 134 0.18 -12.62 11.33
CA ILE A 134 -0.43 -11.77 12.33
C ILE A 134 -1.61 -12.53 12.94
N GLU A 135 -1.49 -12.86 14.22
CA GLU A 135 -2.55 -13.50 14.98
C GLU A 135 -3.26 -12.46 15.86
N SER A 136 -4.58 -12.48 15.84
CA SER A 136 -5.38 -11.68 16.79
C SER A 136 -5.33 -12.36 18.14
N LYS A 137 -4.61 -11.78 19.09
CA LYS A 137 -4.56 -12.25 20.50
C LYS A 137 -5.56 -11.55 21.41
N ALA A 138 -6.18 -10.47 20.94
CA ALA A 138 -7.14 -9.74 21.73
C ALA A 138 -8.49 -10.47 21.75
N PRO A 139 -9.10 -10.67 22.92
CA PRO A 139 -10.48 -11.15 23.00
C PRO A 139 -11.38 -10.11 22.33
N LYS A 140 -12.16 -10.57 21.34
CA LYS A 140 -13.15 -9.70 20.70
C LYS A 140 -14.30 -9.51 21.69
N SER A 141 -14.44 -8.31 22.26
CA SER A 141 -15.66 -7.94 22.95
C SER A 141 -16.83 -7.94 21.95
N LYS A 142 -18.02 -8.32 22.42
CA LYS A 142 -19.23 -8.27 21.58
C LYS A 142 -19.51 -6.81 21.22
N GLY A 143 -19.73 -6.50 19.94
CA GLY A 143 -20.04 -5.16 19.48
C GLY A 143 -19.86 -5.00 17.98
N LEU A 144 -20.39 -3.91 17.44
CA LEU A 144 -20.13 -3.45 16.08
C LEU A 144 -18.93 -2.51 16.11
N TYR A 145 -17.90 -2.85 15.37
CA TYR A 145 -16.69 -2.06 15.24
C TYR A 145 -16.52 -1.60 13.80
N THR A 146 -16.06 -0.36 13.62
CA THR A 146 -15.71 0.17 12.31
C THR A 146 -14.42 1.00 12.43
N ASP A 147 -13.63 0.99 11.37
CA ASP A 147 -12.49 1.88 11.28
C ASP A 147 -12.96 3.31 10.96
N ILE A 148 -12.41 4.26 11.68
CA ILE A 148 -12.73 5.67 11.52
C ILE A 148 -11.43 6.47 11.36
N ASN A 149 -11.35 7.31 10.34
CA ASN A 149 -10.24 8.24 10.19
C ASN A 149 -10.41 9.49 11.09
N GLY A 150 -9.30 10.20 11.34
CA GLY A 150 -9.29 11.35 12.23
C GLY A 150 -10.31 12.44 11.86
N ASN A 151 -10.49 12.73 10.57
CA ASN A 151 -11.44 13.74 10.12
C ASN A 151 -12.89 13.37 10.48
N LYS A 152 -13.29 12.10 10.27
CA LYS A 152 -14.61 11.61 10.67
C LYS A 152 -14.77 11.63 12.19
N ALA A 153 -13.73 11.22 12.93
CA ALA A 153 -13.77 11.24 14.40
C ALA A 153 -13.98 12.67 14.93
N THR A 154 -13.27 13.65 14.37
CA THR A 154 -13.43 15.05 14.72
C THR A 154 -14.85 15.55 14.39
N SER A 155 -15.37 15.23 13.20
CA SER A 155 -16.73 15.63 12.82
C SER A 155 -17.78 15.06 13.77
N TYR A 156 -17.69 13.76 14.09
CA TYR A 156 -18.64 13.16 15.05
C TYR A 156 -18.49 13.73 16.47
N GLY A 157 -17.25 14.04 16.89
CA GLY A 157 -16.98 14.69 18.16
C GLY A 157 -17.61 16.08 18.25
N LEU A 158 -17.54 16.87 17.18
CA LEU A 158 -18.16 18.19 17.12
C LEU A 158 -19.68 18.10 17.15
N ILE A 159 -20.28 17.17 16.40
CA ILE A 159 -21.75 16.95 16.44
C ILE A 159 -22.19 16.58 17.85
N ALA A 160 -21.54 15.60 18.47
CA ALA A 160 -21.89 15.18 19.84
C ALA A 160 -21.69 16.29 20.87
N ALA A 161 -20.68 17.14 20.71
CA ALA A 161 -20.44 18.29 21.58
C ALA A 161 -21.54 19.35 21.42
N ALA A 162 -21.95 19.66 20.18
CA ALA A 162 -23.02 20.60 19.91
C ALA A 162 -24.38 20.11 20.46
N GLU A 163 -24.73 18.84 20.25
CA GLU A 163 -25.94 18.25 20.83
C GLU A 163 -25.96 18.36 22.36
N LYS A 164 -24.83 18.03 23.02
CA LYS A 164 -24.72 18.15 24.48
C LYS A 164 -24.79 19.59 24.98
N ALA A 165 -24.35 20.56 24.17
CA ALA A 165 -24.39 21.97 24.48
C ALA A 165 -25.76 22.63 24.10
N GLY A 166 -26.68 21.91 23.49
CA GLY A 166 -27.94 22.42 23.00
C GLY A 166 -27.77 23.43 21.85
N LEU A 167 -26.72 23.31 21.06
CA LEU A 167 -26.46 24.16 19.90
C LEU A 167 -27.04 23.52 18.64
N GLU A 168 -27.62 24.34 17.76
CA GLU A 168 -27.95 23.90 16.41
C GLU A 168 -26.70 23.89 15.52
N LEU A 169 -26.58 22.84 14.65
CA LEU A 169 -25.47 22.64 13.72
C LEU A 169 -25.90 22.98 12.29
#